data_4dfa402b6df4a11b642777472d6768c6
#
_entry.id   4dfa402b6df4a11b642777472d6768c6
#
_cell.length_a   1.000
_cell.length_b   1.000
_cell.length_c   1.000
_cell.angle_alpha   90.00
_cell.angle_beta   90.00
_cell.angle_gamma   90.00
#
_symmetry.space_group_name_H-M   'P 1'
#
loop_
_entity.id
_entity.type
_entity.pdbx_description
1 polymer ?
#
loop_
_entity_poly.entity_id
_entity_poly.type
_entity_poly.pdbx_seq_one_letter_code
_entity_poly.pdbx_strand_id
1 'polypeptide(L)'
;VYNALAASAAAYVMNVDGTAVAAGLESFTGAGRRLECKGTYHGAVVYDDYAHHPGELHALIDAVKTMGYQRIIVAFQPHTYTRTKALFSDFVAELKRVDVAVLAEIYAARESNKIGISSRDLAREIPGAVYFETLPEVAAYLKSIAKEGDIILTVGAGDIYKAGELLLA
;
A
#
# COMPACT_ATOMS: atom_id res chain seq x y z
N VAL A 1 1.57 -18.61 3.73
CA VAL A 1 1.91 -20.06 3.72
C VAL A 1 3.22 -20.29 2.99
N TYR A 2 3.40 -19.93 1.69
CA TYR A 2 4.60 -20.21 0.91
C TYR A 2 5.89 -19.63 1.53
N ASN A 3 5.87 -18.40 2.05
CA ASN A 3 7.04 -17.80 2.70
C ASN A 3 7.44 -18.55 3.99
N ALA A 4 6.47 -19.02 4.77
CA ALA A 4 6.73 -19.85 5.95
C ALA A 4 7.36 -21.20 5.55
N LEU A 5 6.86 -21.84 4.49
CA LEU A 5 7.45 -23.07 3.94
C LEU A 5 8.89 -22.86 3.46
N ALA A 6 9.14 -21.75 2.74
CA ALA A 6 10.49 -21.41 2.27
C ALA A 6 11.46 -21.17 3.44
N ALA A 7 11.01 -20.42 4.47
CA ALA A 7 11.80 -20.18 5.67
C ALA A 7 12.09 -21.49 6.42
N SER A 8 11.09 -22.38 6.55
CA SER A 8 11.26 -23.70 7.19
C SER A 8 12.24 -24.59 6.41
N ALA A 9 12.17 -24.58 5.08
CA ALA A 9 13.09 -25.34 4.24
C ALA A 9 14.54 -24.83 4.37
N ALA A 10 14.73 -23.52 4.39
CA ALA A 10 16.05 -22.92 4.63
C ALA A 10 16.59 -23.28 6.02
N ALA A 11 15.76 -23.17 7.05
CA ALA A 11 16.13 -23.55 8.42
C ALA A 11 16.49 -25.04 8.52
N TYR A 12 15.77 -25.92 7.82
CA TYR A 12 16.08 -27.35 7.77
C TYR A 12 17.46 -27.61 7.16
N VAL A 13 17.79 -26.95 6.03
CA VAL A 13 19.12 -27.08 5.40
C VAL A 13 20.23 -26.59 6.32
N MET A 14 19.94 -25.61 7.19
CA MET A 14 20.87 -25.07 8.18
C MET A 14 20.90 -25.88 9.50
N ASN A 15 20.22 -27.02 9.57
CA ASN A 15 20.08 -27.87 10.77
C ASN A 15 19.50 -27.11 11.99
N VAL A 16 18.60 -26.17 11.77
CA VAL A 16 17.85 -25.52 12.87
C VAL A 16 16.79 -26.48 13.40
N ASP A 17 16.69 -26.58 14.71
CA ASP A 17 15.72 -27.45 15.37
C ASP A 17 14.27 -27.09 15.02
N GLY A 18 13.42 -28.09 14.78
CA GLY A 18 12.02 -27.88 14.37
C GLY A 18 11.18 -27.13 15.40
N THR A 19 11.48 -27.25 16.69
CA THR A 19 10.79 -26.50 17.76
C THR A 19 11.16 -25.02 17.71
N ALA A 20 12.41 -24.70 17.39
CA ALA A 20 12.86 -23.32 17.19
C ALA A 20 12.22 -22.70 15.93
N VAL A 21 12.05 -23.49 14.85
CA VAL A 21 11.34 -23.04 13.63
C VAL A 21 9.88 -22.74 13.96
N ALA A 22 9.19 -23.62 14.66
CA ALA A 22 7.80 -23.44 15.07
C ALA A 22 7.63 -22.17 15.93
N ALA A 23 8.46 -21.99 16.95
CA ALA A 23 8.43 -20.82 17.82
C ALA A 23 8.72 -19.52 17.03
N GLY A 24 9.68 -19.57 16.09
CA GLY A 24 9.95 -18.43 15.20
C GLY A 24 8.79 -18.05 14.30
N LEU A 25 8.07 -19.05 13.76
CA LEU A 25 6.89 -18.81 12.94
C LEU A 25 5.70 -18.29 13.76
N GLU A 26 5.49 -18.80 14.98
CA GLU A 26 4.43 -18.33 15.87
C GLU A 26 4.65 -16.89 16.36
N SER A 27 5.91 -16.52 16.63
CA SER A 27 6.27 -15.18 17.08
C SER A 27 6.34 -14.14 15.95
N PHE A 28 6.28 -14.58 14.69
CA PHE A 28 6.41 -13.69 13.54
C PHE A 28 5.14 -12.88 13.30
N THR A 29 5.19 -11.59 13.57
CA THR A 29 4.07 -10.64 13.45
C THR A 29 3.93 -9.99 12.06
N GLY A 30 4.75 -10.41 11.09
CA GLY A 30 4.80 -9.83 9.75
C GLY A 30 6.08 -9.04 9.48
N ALA A 31 6.35 -8.74 8.22
CA ALA A 31 7.39 -7.80 7.84
C ALA A 31 6.85 -6.37 7.87
N GLY A 32 7.66 -5.41 8.29
CA GLY A 32 7.30 -4.00 8.22
C GLY A 32 6.85 -3.60 6.81
N ARG A 33 5.85 -2.76 6.73
CA ARG A 33 5.25 -2.29 5.46
C ARG A 33 4.72 -3.42 4.57
N ARG A 34 4.15 -4.49 5.14
CA ARG A 34 3.46 -5.58 4.45
C ARG A 34 2.12 -5.80 5.11
N LEU A 35 1.09 -5.09 4.65
CA LEU A 35 -0.24 -4.98 5.27
C LEU A 35 -0.10 -4.75 6.80
N GLU A 36 0.79 -3.80 7.15
CA GLU A 36 1.13 -3.47 8.53
C GLU A 36 0.06 -2.56 9.13
N CYS A 37 -0.61 -3.02 10.20
CA CYS A 37 -1.57 -2.18 10.92
C CYS A 37 -0.83 -1.07 11.67
N LYS A 38 -1.18 0.19 11.38
CA LYS A 38 -0.56 1.38 11.98
C LYS A 38 -1.39 1.98 13.10
N GLY A 39 -2.69 1.70 13.16
CA GLY A 39 -3.60 2.23 14.17
C GLY A 39 -4.99 2.49 13.63
N THR A 40 -5.75 3.32 14.37
CA THR A 40 -7.13 3.68 14.00
C THR A 40 -7.32 5.20 14.08
N TYR A 41 -8.14 5.74 13.17
CA TYR A 41 -8.56 7.14 13.17
C TYR A 41 -10.06 7.24 12.94
N HIS A 42 -10.82 7.78 13.87
CA HIS A 42 -12.29 7.90 13.83
C HIS A 42 -13.01 6.59 13.45
N GLY A 43 -12.50 5.45 13.96
CA GLY A 43 -13.05 4.11 13.67
C GLY A 43 -12.62 3.51 12.33
N ALA A 44 -11.89 4.24 11.49
CA ALA A 44 -11.19 3.69 10.33
C ALA A 44 -9.89 3.01 10.78
N VAL A 45 -9.56 1.85 10.20
CA VAL A 45 -8.29 1.15 10.46
C VAL A 45 -7.28 1.53 9.39
N VAL A 46 -6.07 1.91 9.82
CA VAL A 46 -4.99 2.39 8.93
C VAL A 46 -3.93 1.31 8.79
N TYR A 47 -3.62 0.95 7.55
CA TYR A 47 -2.55 0.01 7.19
C TYR A 47 -1.53 0.65 6.26
N ASP A 48 -0.28 0.18 6.31
CA ASP A 48 0.76 0.52 5.34
C ASP A 48 1.22 -0.72 4.57
N ASP A 49 1.43 -0.56 3.25
CA ASP A 49 1.93 -1.62 2.39
C ASP A 49 2.95 -1.09 1.38
N TYR A 50 3.99 -1.88 1.14
CA TYR A 50 5.09 -1.55 0.23
C TYR A 50 4.78 -1.84 -1.25
N ALA A 51 3.60 -2.34 -1.58
CA ALA A 51 3.20 -2.65 -2.94
C ALA A 51 3.42 -1.46 -3.88
N HIS A 52 4.10 -1.69 -4.98
CA HIS A 52 4.49 -0.66 -5.95
C HIS A 52 4.49 -1.17 -7.40
N HIS A 53 3.99 -2.38 -7.62
CA HIS A 53 3.75 -2.99 -8.92
C HIS A 53 2.27 -3.37 -9.03
N PRO A 54 1.63 -3.28 -10.21
CA PRO A 54 0.20 -3.61 -10.36
C PRO A 54 -0.18 -4.99 -9.82
N GLY A 55 0.66 -6.01 -10.05
CA GLY A 55 0.41 -7.36 -9.51
C GLY A 55 0.45 -7.44 -7.97
N GLU A 56 1.28 -6.63 -7.32
CA GLU A 56 1.31 -6.51 -5.85
C GLU A 56 0.07 -5.77 -5.35
N LEU A 57 -0.32 -4.70 -6.05
CA LEU A 57 -1.53 -3.93 -5.76
C LEU A 57 -2.80 -4.80 -5.91
N HIS A 58 -2.83 -5.64 -6.96
CA HIS A 58 -3.88 -6.64 -7.17
C HIS A 58 -4.03 -7.58 -5.97
N ALA A 59 -2.94 -8.21 -5.56
CA ALA A 59 -2.92 -9.15 -4.45
C ALA A 59 -3.31 -8.48 -3.11
N LEU A 60 -2.85 -7.25 -2.89
CA LEU A 60 -3.20 -6.45 -1.71
C LEU A 60 -4.71 -6.15 -1.67
N ILE A 61 -5.27 -5.65 -2.78
CA ILE A 61 -6.70 -5.32 -2.88
C ILE A 61 -7.57 -6.57 -2.70
N ASP A 62 -7.18 -7.71 -3.28
CA ASP A 62 -7.89 -8.97 -3.10
C ASP A 62 -7.88 -9.42 -1.64
N ALA A 63 -6.71 -9.36 -0.98
CA ALA A 63 -6.61 -9.69 0.43
C ALA A 63 -7.51 -8.79 1.29
N VAL A 64 -7.47 -7.47 1.07
CA VAL A 64 -8.26 -6.51 1.84
C VAL A 64 -9.76 -6.69 1.64
N LYS A 65 -10.22 -7.05 0.44
CA LYS A 65 -11.63 -7.34 0.16
C LYS A 65 -12.18 -8.51 0.99
N THR A 66 -11.32 -9.42 1.44
CA THR A 66 -11.74 -10.53 2.32
C THR A 66 -11.85 -10.16 3.79
N MET A 67 -11.37 -8.96 4.19
CA MET A 67 -11.31 -8.53 5.59
C MET A 67 -12.63 -7.95 6.12
N GLY A 68 -13.64 -7.75 5.26
CA GLY A 68 -15.00 -7.36 5.66
C GLY A 68 -15.18 -5.88 5.99
N TYR A 69 -14.27 -4.99 5.58
CA TYR A 69 -14.44 -3.54 5.71
C TYR A 69 -15.54 -3.03 4.79
N GLN A 70 -16.21 -1.94 5.20
CA GLN A 70 -17.32 -1.36 4.44
C GLN A 70 -16.84 -0.57 3.22
N ARG A 71 -15.66 0.07 3.33
CA ARG A 71 -15.08 0.91 2.28
C ARG A 71 -13.57 0.80 2.28
N ILE A 72 -12.99 0.62 1.10
CA ILE A 72 -11.54 0.53 0.88
C ILE A 72 -11.05 1.85 0.30
N ILE A 73 -10.20 2.54 1.06
CA ILE A 73 -9.54 3.80 0.66
C ILE A 73 -8.06 3.52 0.46
N VAL A 74 -7.54 3.79 -0.73
CA VAL A 74 -6.12 3.59 -1.06
C VAL A 74 -5.46 4.92 -1.36
N ALA A 75 -4.51 5.33 -0.52
CA ALA A 75 -3.58 6.42 -0.78
C ALA A 75 -2.33 5.83 -1.44
N PHE A 76 -2.24 5.97 -2.76
CA PHE A 76 -1.19 5.35 -3.57
C PHE A 76 -0.16 6.37 -4.03
N GLN A 77 1.13 6.04 -3.84
CA GLN A 77 2.27 6.78 -4.37
C GLN A 77 3.00 5.91 -5.39
N PRO A 78 2.88 6.20 -6.70
CA PRO A 78 3.66 5.50 -7.71
C PRO A 78 5.17 5.70 -7.46
N HIS A 79 5.96 4.67 -7.77
CA HIS A 79 7.41 4.70 -7.58
C HIS A 79 8.11 4.69 -8.93
N THR A 80 8.84 5.76 -9.23
CA THR A 80 9.58 6.12 -10.45
C THR A 80 8.68 6.46 -11.66
N TYR A 81 9.14 7.43 -12.45
CA TYR A 81 8.42 7.90 -13.64
C TYR A 81 8.37 6.84 -14.74
N THR A 82 9.49 6.12 -14.94
CA THR A 82 9.59 5.09 -15.99
C THR A 82 8.63 3.96 -15.75
N ARG A 83 8.55 3.43 -14.52
CA ARG A 83 7.60 2.37 -14.17
C ARG A 83 6.17 2.85 -14.29
N THR A 84 5.87 4.03 -13.76
CA THR A 84 4.51 4.60 -13.81
C THR A 84 4.04 4.73 -15.25
N LYS A 85 4.91 5.17 -16.17
CA LYS A 85 4.58 5.26 -17.59
C LYS A 85 4.37 3.88 -18.24
N ALA A 86 5.28 2.95 -17.96
CA ALA A 86 5.25 1.62 -18.57
C ALA A 86 4.03 0.78 -18.14
N LEU A 87 3.57 0.94 -16.89
CA LEU A 87 2.47 0.17 -16.30
C LEU A 87 1.22 1.03 -16.04
N PHE A 88 1.07 2.13 -16.76
CA PHE A 88 0.04 3.14 -16.54
C PHE A 88 -1.38 2.53 -16.54
N SER A 89 -1.73 1.80 -17.59
CA SER A 89 -3.05 1.16 -17.74
C SER A 89 -3.33 0.14 -16.65
N ASP A 90 -2.31 -0.59 -16.23
CA ASP A 90 -2.44 -1.63 -15.21
C ASP A 90 -2.68 -1.00 -13.83
N PHE A 91 -1.97 0.11 -13.49
CA PHE A 91 -2.26 0.86 -12.27
C PHE A 91 -3.68 1.43 -12.28
N VAL A 92 -4.12 1.99 -13.40
CA VAL A 92 -5.50 2.51 -13.54
C VAL A 92 -6.52 1.40 -13.32
N ALA A 93 -6.29 0.20 -13.91
CA ALA A 93 -7.19 -0.94 -13.76
C ALA A 93 -7.31 -1.38 -12.29
N GLU A 94 -6.20 -1.50 -11.58
CA GLU A 94 -6.21 -1.92 -10.18
C GLU A 94 -6.83 -0.86 -9.25
N LEU A 95 -6.49 0.41 -9.43
CA LEU A 95 -7.02 1.50 -8.60
C LEU A 95 -8.51 1.78 -8.83
N LYS A 96 -9.09 1.36 -9.95
CA LYS A 96 -10.54 1.37 -10.16
C LYS A 96 -11.31 0.34 -9.32
N ARG A 97 -10.62 -0.60 -8.67
CA ARG A 97 -11.23 -1.69 -7.89
C ARG A 97 -11.50 -1.31 -6.42
N VAL A 98 -11.07 -0.12 -6.00
CA VAL A 98 -11.26 0.39 -4.64
C VAL A 98 -12.34 1.46 -4.61
N ASP A 99 -12.90 1.75 -3.44
CA ASP A 99 -13.99 2.72 -3.29
C ASP A 99 -13.50 4.17 -3.42
N VAL A 100 -12.28 4.44 -2.93
CA VAL A 100 -11.65 5.77 -3.03
C VAL A 100 -10.16 5.60 -3.34
N ALA A 101 -9.72 6.16 -4.46
CA ALA A 101 -8.31 6.25 -4.83
C ALA A 101 -7.80 7.68 -4.59
N VAL A 102 -6.76 7.80 -3.75
CA VAL A 102 -6.07 9.05 -3.46
C VAL A 102 -4.64 8.95 -3.99
N LEU A 103 -4.26 9.77 -4.96
CA LEU A 103 -2.96 9.72 -5.60
C LEU A 103 -2.04 10.79 -5.00
N ALA A 104 -0.90 10.37 -4.44
CA ALA A 104 0.22 11.26 -4.12
C ALA A 104 1.13 11.39 -5.35
N GLU A 105 1.91 12.49 -5.45
CA GLU A 105 2.85 12.66 -6.57
C GLU A 105 3.89 11.54 -6.61
N ILE A 106 4.35 11.20 -7.82
CA ILE A 106 5.29 10.11 -8.06
C ILE A 106 6.55 10.28 -7.22
N TYR A 107 6.94 9.24 -6.48
CA TYR A 107 8.22 9.19 -5.81
C TYR A 107 9.32 8.95 -6.84
N ALA A 108 10.09 9.99 -7.13
CA ALA A 108 11.08 9.98 -8.21
C ALA A 108 12.24 9.01 -7.97
N ALA A 109 12.58 8.71 -6.71
CA ALA A 109 13.78 7.99 -6.31
C ALA A 109 15.05 8.64 -6.92
N ARG A 110 15.66 8.00 -7.91
CA ARG A 110 16.87 8.52 -8.61
C ARG A 110 16.58 9.03 -10.01
N GLU A 111 15.31 9.11 -10.41
CA GLU A 111 14.92 9.55 -11.73
C GLU A 111 14.63 11.05 -11.76
N SER A 112 14.84 11.67 -12.93
CA SER A 112 14.30 12.98 -13.27
C SER A 112 13.13 12.81 -14.24
N ASN A 113 12.10 13.64 -14.10
CA ASN A 113 10.90 13.55 -14.95
C ASN A 113 11.13 14.05 -16.37
N LYS A 114 11.86 13.28 -17.16
CA LYS A 114 12.07 13.55 -18.61
C LYS A 114 10.88 13.12 -19.46
N ILE A 115 9.98 12.33 -18.92
CA ILE A 115 8.83 11.72 -19.61
C ILE A 115 7.62 12.66 -19.54
N GLY A 116 7.59 13.58 -18.59
CA GLY A 116 6.49 14.52 -18.38
C GLY A 116 5.21 13.85 -17.83
N ILE A 117 5.32 12.78 -17.02
CA ILE A 117 4.20 12.09 -16.38
C ILE A 117 4.07 12.50 -14.91
N SER A 118 2.83 12.57 -14.43
CA SER A 118 2.48 12.83 -13.03
C SER A 118 1.40 11.86 -12.57
N SER A 119 1.29 11.65 -11.26
CA SER A 119 0.17 10.90 -10.67
C SER A 119 -1.19 11.55 -10.97
N ARG A 120 -1.22 12.83 -11.29
CA ARG A 120 -2.42 13.54 -11.77
C ARG A 120 -2.97 12.92 -13.05
N ASP A 121 -2.10 12.37 -13.91
CA ASP A 121 -2.53 11.72 -15.14
C ASP A 121 -3.26 10.40 -14.82
N LEU A 122 -2.78 9.64 -13.82
CA LEU A 122 -3.50 8.45 -13.31
C LEU A 122 -4.87 8.84 -12.74
N ALA A 123 -4.92 9.89 -11.90
CA ALA A 123 -6.16 10.33 -11.28
C ALA A 123 -7.24 10.71 -12.28
N ARG A 124 -6.86 11.29 -13.44
CA ARG A 124 -7.82 11.65 -14.51
C ARG A 124 -8.50 10.44 -15.15
N GLU A 125 -7.83 9.28 -15.17
CA GLU A 125 -8.34 8.03 -15.75
C GLU A 125 -9.16 7.20 -14.76
N ILE A 126 -9.17 7.55 -13.48
CA ILE A 126 -9.85 6.81 -12.42
C ILE A 126 -11.05 7.63 -11.92
N PRO A 127 -12.30 7.20 -12.18
CA PRO A 127 -13.48 7.93 -11.75
C PRO A 127 -13.48 8.19 -10.22
N GLY A 128 -13.65 9.44 -9.83
CA GLY A 128 -13.70 9.85 -8.42
C GLY A 128 -12.35 9.87 -7.70
N ALA A 129 -11.25 9.54 -8.37
CA ALA A 129 -9.94 9.68 -7.77
C ALA A 129 -9.54 11.14 -7.54
N VAL A 130 -8.79 11.37 -6.48
CA VAL A 130 -8.24 12.69 -6.16
C VAL A 130 -6.70 12.64 -6.19
N TYR A 131 -6.08 13.76 -6.51
CA TYR A 131 -4.63 13.92 -6.55
C TYR A 131 -4.20 15.04 -5.63
N PHE A 132 -3.12 14.80 -4.91
CA PHE A 132 -2.44 15.79 -4.08
C PHE A 132 -0.93 15.79 -4.36
N GLU A 133 -0.34 16.97 -4.34
CA GLU A 133 1.09 17.12 -4.60
C GLU A 133 1.93 16.72 -3.38
N THR A 134 1.41 16.98 -2.18
CA THR A 134 2.14 16.77 -0.92
C THR A 134 1.48 15.73 -0.01
N LEU A 135 2.28 15.06 0.81
CA LEU A 135 1.77 14.08 1.78
C LEU A 135 0.91 14.69 2.89
N PRO A 136 1.17 15.92 3.39
CA PRO A 136 0.27 16.60 4.30
C PRO A 136 -1.13 16.84 3.71
N GLU A 137 -1.24 17.17 2.42
CA GLU A 137 -2.53 17.33 1.76
C GLU A 137 -3.27 15.98 1.66
N VAL A 138 -2.54 14.90 1.32
CA VAL A 138 -3.08 13.53 1.36
C VAL A 138 -3.65 13.22 2.74
N ALA A 139 -2.87 13.43 3.80
CA ALA A 139 -3.29 13.16 5.17
C ALA A 139 -4.51 14.02 5.58
N ALA A 140 -4.52 15.31 5.24
CA ALA A 140 -5.64 16.21 5.53
C ALA A 140 -6.94 15.74 4.83
N TYR A 141 -6.83 15.31 3.57
CA TYR A 141 -7.97 14.74 2.85
C TYR A 141 -8.45 13.43 3.49
N LEU A 142 -7.54 12.50 3.81
CA LEU A 142 -7.90 11.25 4.50
C LEU A 142 -8.60 11.52 5.84
N LYS A 143 -8.10 12.50 6.64
CA LYS A 143 -8.75 12.94 7.88
C LYS A 143 -10.20 13.41 7.65
N SER A 144 -10.45 14.12 6.54
CA SER A 144 -11.76 14.68 6.24
C SER A 144 -12.82 13.67 5.81
N ILE A 145 -12.38 12.50 5.28
CA ILE A 145 -13.30 11.49 4.74
C ILE A 145 -13.39 10.21 5.57
N ALA A 146 -12.43 9.99 6.49
CA ALA A 146 -12.35 8.78 7.31
C ALA A 146 -13.58 8.63 8.22
N LYS A 147 -14.12 7.43 8.27
CA LYS A 147 -15.26 7.08 9.15
C LYS A 147 -15.17 5.64 9.61
N GLU A 148 -15.97 5.29 10.60
CA GLU A 148 -16.08 3.93 11.11
C GLU A 148 -16.43 2.92 10.00
N GLY A 149 -15.75 1.78 10.02
CA GLY A 149 -15.89 0.71 9.04
C GLY A 149 -14.98 0.86 7.80
N ASP A 150 -14.25 1.95 7.67
CA ASP A 150 -13.26 2.11 6.60
C ASP A 150 -11.97 1.33 6.89
N ILE A 151 -11.31 0.88 5.81
CA ILE A 151 -9.89 0.59 5.80
C ILE A 151 -9.18 1.65 4.94
N ILE A 152 -8.13 2.25 5.51
CA ILE A 152 -7.27 3.22 4.82
C ILE A 152 -5.90 2.57 4.63
N LEU A 153 -5.46 2.50 3.38
CA LEU A 153 -4.18 1.91 2.99
C LEU A 153 -3.26 3.01 2.47
N THR A 154 -2.07 3.17 3.09
CA THR A 154 -0.97 3.90 2.47
C THR A 154 -0.12 2.91 1.69
N VAL A 155 -0.02 3.08 0.37
CA VAL A 155 0.55 2.06 -0.53
C VAL A 155 1.62 2.66 -1.43
N GLY A 156 2.82 2.06 -1.41
CA GLY A 156 3.93 2.47 -2.26
C GLY A 156 5.31 2.23 -1.65
N ALA A 157 6.33 2.12 -2.49
CA ALA A 157 7.72 1.92 -2.07
C ALA A 157 8.44 3.22 -1.65
N GLY A 158 7.80 4.38 -1.86
CA GLY A 158 8.29 5.69 -1.44
C GLY A 158 7.97 6.00 0.01
N ASP A 159 7.68 7.26 0.26
CA ASP A 159 7.46 7.81 1.60
C ASP A 159 5.99 8.03 1.97
N ILE A 160 5.06 7.46 1.21
CA ILE A 160 3.61 7.57 1.43
C ILE A 160 3.17 7.15 2.84
N TYR A 161 3.90 6.25 3.50
CA TYR A 161 3.64 5.84 4.88
C TYR A 161 3.56 7.04 5.85
N LYS A 162 4.31 8.13 5.55
CA LYS A 162 4.27 9.37 6.33
C LYS A 162 2.88 10.04 6.32
N ALA A 163 2.11 9.87 5.23
CA ALA A 163 0.73 10.35 5.20
C ALA A 163 -0.16 9.58 6.20
N GLY A 164 0.09 8.28 6.38
CA GLY A 164 -0.55 7.46 7.41
C GLY A 164 -0.15 7.90 8.83
N GLU A 165 1.14 8.21 9.06
CA GLU A 165 1.61 8.73 10.34
C GLU A 165 0.97 10.10 10.65
N LEU A 166 0.91 11.01 9.66
CA LEU A 166 0.25 12.30 9.80
C LEU A 166 -1.27 12.18 10.01
N LEU A 167 -1.91 11.15 9.45
CA LEU A 167 -3.32 10.85 9.68
C LEU A 167 -3.57 10.46 11.13
N LEU A 168 -2.66 9.69 11.75
CA LEU A 168 -2.78 9.17 13.10
C LEU A 168 -2.31 10.13 14.20
N ALA A 169 -1.54 11.16 13.84
CA ALA A 169 -1.11 12.23 14.74
C ALA A 169 -2.22 13.25 15.01
#